data_be3aedcae55f736ae44c0de5ce97f359
#
_entry.id   be3aedcae55f736ae44c0de5ce97f359
#
_cell.length_a   1.000
_cell.length_b   1.000
_cell.length_c   1.000
_cell.angle_alpha   90.00
_cell.angle_beta   90.00
_cell.angle_gamma   90.00
#
_symmetry.space_group_name_H-M   'P 1'
#
loop_
_entity.id
_entity.type
_entity.pdbx_description
1 polymer ?
#
loop_
_entity_poly.entity_id
_entity_poly.type
_entity_poly.pdbx_seq_one_letter_code
_entity_poly.pdbx_strand_id
1 'polypeptide(L)'
;MCGIVAGVAGRDVVPVFLQGLKRLEYRGYDSCGVAVVRNGEIDRARSVARVKDLAEQVQAEGMQGTVGIAHTRWATHGGPVVANAHPHIAGNRIALVHNGIIENFAQLRAELEATGVTMQSQTDTEVLAHLVNFYLEDDLLEALKKALSRVTGAYAVAVFDKRHPERIVGARQGSPMVVGLGEGENFIASDAMALVGVTDKIVYLDDGDIVSMTKDTCEIFARTGSDTWQPVERKAVIVQAYAGAAELGPYRHYMQKEIFEQPRAIADTLEGVEGITPTLFGPEAETVFRDTRRILMLACGTSFYAALTSKYWLEAIAGIPVDVEIASEYRYRTTIPDPGTLVVTISQSGETADTLAALKHAVAMGMTKTLAICNVAQSALVHECRLAYITRAGVEIGVASTKAFTTQLVALYLLTLVFAKLSGRLDAEKEAQALS
;
A
#
# COMPACT_ATOMS: atom_id res chain seq x y z
N MET A 1 8.17 1.20 4.99
CA MET A 1 6.98 2.01 4.59
C MET A 1 6.26 2.49 5.84
N CYS A 2 5.69 3.69 5.79
CA CYS A 2 4.94 4.27 6.91
C CYS A 2 3.55 3.64 7.09
N GLY A 3 2.91 3.86 8.26
CA GLY A 3 1.55 3.41 8.56
C GLY A 3 0.66 4.57 8.98
N ILE A 4 -0.56 4.64 8.41
CA ILE A 4 -1.60 5.61 8.77
C ILE A 4 -2.78 4.87 9.38
N VAL A 5 -3.36 5.44 10.45
CA VAL A 5 -4.69 5.10 10.96
C VAL A 5 -5.38 6.41 11.33
N ALA A 6 -6.58 6.64 10.83
CA ALA A 6 -7.40 7.80 11.13
C ALA A 6 -8.84 7.35 11.35
N GLY A 7 -9.63 8.09 12.10
CA GLY A 7 -11.00 7.66 12.35
C GLY A 7 -11.86 8.72 13.03
N VAL A 8 -13.15 8.62 12.76
CA VAL A 8 -14.21 9.38 13.39
C VAL A 8 -15.29 8.40 13.86
N ALA A 9 -15.66 8.48 15.15
CA ALA A 9 -16.53 7.49 15.78
C ALA A 9 -17.42 8.11 16.88
N GLY A 10 -18.44 7.37 17.29
CA GLY A 10 -19.23 7.69 18.49
C GLY A 10 -18.54 7.29 19.81
N ARG A 11 -17.34 6.71 19.75
CA ARG A 11 -16.54 6.24 20.88
C ARG A 11 -15.11 6.76 20.83
N ASP A 12 -14.32 6.51 21.87
CA ASP A 12 -12.88 6.82 21.88
C ASP A 12 -12.16 6.00 20.79
N VAL A 13 -11.45 6.72 19.88
CA VAL A 13 -10.71 6.13 18.75
C VAL A 13 -9.25 5.82 19.10
N VAL A 14 -8.72 6.34 20.21
CA VAL A 14 -7.31 6.18 20.58
C VAL A 14 -6.90 4.72 20.72
N PRO A 15 -7.68 3.83 21.38
CA PRO A 15 -7.35 2.41 21.44
C PRO A 15 -7.27 1.74 20.07
N VAL A 16 -8.14 2.12 19.13
CA VAL A 16 -8.13 1.63 17.75
C VAL A 16 -6.84 2.06 17.04
N PHE A 17 -6.44 3.32 17.20
CA PHE A 17 -5.21 3.85 16.61
C PHE A 17 -3.97 3.13 17.11
N LEU A 18 -3.81 2.99 18.41
CA LEU A 18 -2.65 2.32 19.01
C LEU A 18 -2.56 0.85 18.56
N GLN A 19 -3.70 0.15 18.50
CA GLN A 19 -3.73 -1.22 18.03
C GLN A 19 -3.44 -1.33 16.53
N GLY A 20 -4.00 -0.43 15.73
CA GLY A 20 -3.74 -0.35 14.29
C GLY A 20 -2.29 -0.03 13.98
N LEU A 21 -1.69 0.98 14.65
CA LEU A 21 -0.28 1.30 14.51
C LEU A 21 0.63 0.12 14.91
N LYS A 22 0.30 -0.60 15.99
CA LYS A 22 1.05 -1.78 16.41
C LYS A 22 1.05 -2.87 15.33
N ARG A 23 -0.06 -3.05 14.61
CA ARG A 23 -0.14 -3.97 13.49
C ARG A 23 0.62 -3.49 12.26
N LEU A 24 0.81 -2.17 12.10
CA LEU A 24 1.57 -1.56 11.01
C LEU A 24 3.05 -1.33 11.32
N GLU A 25 3.49 -1.55 12.58
CA GLU A 25 4.85 -1.25 13.05
C GLU A 25 5.93 -1.99 12.26
N TYR A 26 5.59 -3.17 11.69
CA TYR A 26 6.51 -3.92 10.83
C TYR A 26 6.91 -3.17 9.55
N ARG A 27 6.11 -2.20 9.12
CA ARG A 27 6.39 -1.38 7.92
C ARG A 27 7.44 -0.30 8.16
N GLY A 28 7.62 0.13 9.41
CA GLY A 28 8.57 1.17 9.82
C GLY A 28 8.26 1.69 11.22
N TYR A 29 9.32 2.05 11.96
CA TYR A 29 9.20 2.40 13.38
C TYR A 29 10.31 3.34 13.86
N ASP A 30 10.77 4.27 13.04
CA ASP A 30 11.73 5.29 13.53
C ASP A 30 11.06 6.32 14.43
N SER A 31 9.76 6.54 14.21
CA SER A 31 8.95 7.38 15.09
C SER A 31 7.46 7.08 14.89
N CYS A 32 6.66 7.46 15.85
CA CYS A 32 5.21 7.31 15.82
C CYS A 32 4.53 8.48 16.54
N GLY A 33 3.23 8.65 16.31
CA GLY A 33 2.45 9.64 17.03
C GLY A 33 0.97 9.58 16.72
N VAL A 34 0.22 10.29 17.54
CA VAL A 34 -1.24 10.39 17.50
C VAL A 34 -1.67 11.83 17.75
N ALA A 35 -2.72 12.28 17.09
CA ALA A 35 -3.41 13.52 17.39
C ALA A 35 -4.91 13.29 17.41
N VAL A 36 -5.59 13.84 18.40
CA VAL A 36 -7.05 13.79 18.58
C VAL A 36 -7.60 15.17 18.90
N VAL A 37 -8.89 15.38 18.67
CA VAL A 37 -9.58 16.57 19.17
C VAL A 37 -10.17 16.26 20.53
N ARG A 38 -9.77 17.06 21.55
CA ARG A 38 -10.31 17.01 22.90
C ARG A 38 -10.63 18.41 23.39
N ASN A 39 -11.87 18.64 23.83
CA ASN A 39 -12.32 19.96 24.35
C ASN A 39 -12.08 21.12 23.36
N GLY A 40 -12.19 20.87 22.06
CA GLY A 40 -11.99 21.88 21.03
C GLY A 40 -10.51 22.19 20.70
N GLU A 41 -9.57 21.50 21.33
CA GLU A 41 -8.13 21.62 21.06
C GLU A 41 -7.55 20.32 20.49
N ILE A 42 -6.39 20.43 19.84
CA ILE A 42 -5.65 19.29 19.33
C ILE A 42 -4.68 18.80 20.39
N ASP A 43 -4.97 17.64 20.97
CA ASP A 43 -4.01 16.90 21.78
C ASP A 43 -3.13 16.05 20.86
N ARG A 44 -1.79 16.12 21.05
CA ARG A 44 -0.83 15.39 20.23
C ARG A 44 0.28 14.78 21.06
N ALA A 45 0.49 13.47 20.92
CA ALA A 45 1.64 12.75 21.44
C ALA A 45 2.52 12.23 20.29
N ARG A 46 3.86 12.33 20.44
CA ARG A 46 4.84 11.86 19.45
C ARG A 46 6.05 11.24 20.13
N SER A 47 6.57 10.16 19.58
CA SER A 47 7.73 9.43 20.10
C SER A 47 8.68 9.01 18.97
N VAL A 48 9.99 9.00 19.24
CA VAL A 48 11.01 8.39 18.39
C VAL A 48 11.33 6.95 18.82
N ALA A 49 10.41 6.32 19.54
CA ALA A 49 10.47 4.95 20.00
C ALA A 49 9.34 4.12 19.36
N ARG A 50 9.13 2.93 19.88
CA ARG A 50 8.10 2.00 19.39
C ARG A 50 6.69 2.44 19.78
N VAL A 51 5.68 1.91 19.10
CA VAL A 51 4.25 2.16 19.39
C VAL A 51 3.90 1.81 20.84
N LYS A 52 4.61 0.85 21.46
CA LYS A 52 4.44 0.54 22.88
C LYS A 52 4.73 1.75 23.78
N ASP A 53 5.83 2.44 23.53
CA ASP A 53 6.25 3.61 24.32
C ASP A 53 5.28 4.79 24.11
N LEU A 54 4.80 4.98 22.87
CA LEU A 54 3.73 5.93 22.57
C LEU A 54 2.44 5.59 23.33
N ALA A 55 2.08 4.32 23.43
CA ALA A 55 0.88 3.89 24.15
C ALA A 55 0.98 4.18 25.65
N GLU A 56 2.15 3.97 26.26
CA GLU A 56 2.42 4.31 27.67
C GLU A 56 2.30 5.83 27.89
N GLN A 57 2.85 6.66 26.98
CA GLN A 57 2.72 8.12 27.03
C GLN A 57 1.26 8.55 26.94
N VAL A 58 0.54 8.07 25.92
CA VAL A 58 -0.88 8.39 25.67
C VAL A 58 -1.76 8.02 26.87
N GLN A 59 -1.50 6.88 27.49
CA GLN A 59 -2.21 6.44 28.69
C GLN A 59 -1.91 7.33 29.89
N ALA A 60 -0.66 7.72 30.10
CA ALA A 60 -0.25 8.59 31.20
C ALA A 60 -0.85 10.00 31.07
N GLU A 61 -0.99 10.51 29.84
CA GLU A 61 -1.60 11.81 29.52
C GLU A 61 -3.14 11.77 29.53
N GLY A 62 -3.75 10.57 29.63
CA GLY A 62 -5.20 10.37 29.56
C GLY A 62 -5.81 10.85 28.26
N MET A 63 -5.09 10.67 27.13
CA MET A 63 -5.52 11.13 25.84
C MET A 63 -6.72 10.31 25.35
N GLN A 64 -7.79 10.98 24.96
CA GLN A 64 -9.04 10.41 24.44
C GLN A 64 -9.63 11.35 23.40
N GLY A 65 -10.40 10.80 22.44
CA GLY A 65 -11.11 11.59 21.44
C GLY A 65 -11.98 10.72 20.55
N THR A 66 -12.93 11.34 19.90
CA THR A 66 -13.86 10.69 18.94
C THR A 66 -13.43 10.88 17.49
N VAL A 67 -12.46 11.76 17.25
CA VAL A 67 -11.84 12.00 15.94
C VAL A 67 -10.35 12.16 16.12
N GLY A 68 -9.58 11.63 15.19
CA GLY A 68 -8.12 11.77 15.22
C GLY A 68 -7.42 11.05 14.10
N ILE A 69 -6.09 11.15 14.14
CA ILE A 69 -5.15 10.56 13.18
C ILE A 69 -3.92 10.04 13.91
N ALA A 70 -3.34 8.97 13.40
CA ALA A 70 -2.16 8.35 13.98
C ALA A 70 -1.23 7.82 12.89
N HIS A 71 0.07 7.72 13.20
CA HIS A 71 1.09 7.41 12.22
C HIS A 71 2.27 6.65 12.81
N THR A 72 2.82 5.70 12.04
CA THR A 72 4.18 5.17 12.21
C THR A 72 5.03 5.59 11.03
N ARG A 73 6.24 6.12 11.28
CA ARG A 73 7.10 6.70 10.28
C ARG A 73 8.29 5.79 9.97
N TRP A 74 8.65 5.76 8.68
CA TRP A 74 9.96 5.38 8.18
C TRP A 74 10.54 6.60 7.46
N ALA A 75 11.62 7.16 8.01
CA ALA A 75 12.16 8.45 7.55
C ALA A 75 12.58 8.42 6.07
N THR A 76 12.01 9.34 5.30
CA THR A 76 12.44 9.66 3.93
C THR A 76 13.10 11.06 3.89
N HIS A 77 12.53 12.02 4.62
CA HIS A 77 13.02 13.39 4.75
C HIS A 77 13.22 13.75 6.22
N GLY A 78 14.41 14.20 6.59
CA GLY A 78 14.79 14.54 7.97
C GLY A 78 15.06 13.32 8.85
N GLY A 79 15.89 13.48 9.86
CA GLY A 79 16.29 12.42 10.80
C GLY A 79 15.16 11.97 11.74
N PRO A 80 15.39 10.88 12.52
CA PRO A 80 14.44 10.38 13.51
C PRO A 80 14.47 11.25 14.78
N VAL A 81 13.84 12.41 14.71
CA VAL A 81 13.66 13.35 15.84
C VAL A 81 12.19 13.65 16.02
N VAL A 82 11.77 14.00 17.25
CA VAL A 82 10.36 14.25 17.58
C VAL A 82 9.76 15.35 16.70
N ALA A 83 10.53 16.37 16.31
CA ALA A 83 10.06 17.44 15.43
C ALA A 83 9.58 16.90 14.07
N ASN A 84 10.22 15.85 13.55
CA ASN A 84 9.92 15.22 12.27
C ASN A 84 8.88 14.10 12.36
N ALA A 85 8.48 13.70 13.58
CA ALA A 85 7.44 12.68 13.79
C ALA A 85 6.05 13.25 13.45
N HIS A 86 5.23 12.44 12.80
CA HIS A 86 3.82 12.77 12.53
C HIS A 86 2.95 12.53 13.78
N PRO A 87 1.77 13.15 13.89
CA PRO A 87 1.13 14.14 13.01
C PRO A 87 1.78 15.53 13.06
N HIS A 88 1.73 16.26 11.93
CA HIS A 88 2.06 17.68 11.86
C HIS A 88 0.81 18.55 12.06
N ILE A 89 0.98 19.67 12.77
CA ILE A 89 -0.08 20.64 13.05
C ILE A 89 0.25 21.94 12.32
N ALA A 90 -0.73 22.50 11.59
CA ALA A 90 -0.60 23.80 10.95
C ALA A 90 -1.67 24.78 11.45
N GLY A 91 -1.29 26.03 11.67
CA GLY A 91 -2.17 27.11 12.09
C GLY A 91 -2.87 26.86 13.43
N ASN A 92 -2.41 25.96 14.28
CA ASN A 92 -3.12 25.47 15.46
C ASN A 92 -4.58 25.09 15.15
N ARG A 93 -4.85 24.64 13.94
CA ARG A 93 -6.21 24.38 13.42
C ARG A 93 -6.34 22.97 12.85
N ILE A 94 -5.42 22.55 11.99
CA ILE A 94 -5.46 21.22 11.34
C ILE A 94 -4.35 20.33 11.85
N ALA A 95 -4.59 19.04 11.86
CA ALA A 95 -3.55 18.02 12.00
C ALA A 95 -3.57 17.09 10.79
N LEU A 96 -2.38 16.72 10.30
CA LEU A 96 -2.17 15.96 9.07
C LEU A 96 -1.12 14.88 9.24
N VAL A 97 -1.37 13.71 8.65
CA VAL A 97 -0.41 12.62 8.46
C VAL A 97 -0.28 12.28 6.98
N HIS A 98 0.89 11.81 6.57
CA HIS A 98 1.21 11.55 5.17
C HIS A 98 2.15 10.36 5.04
N ASN A 99 1.86 9.49 4.08
CA ASN A 99 2.75 8.46 3.54
C ASN A 99 3.09 8.83 2.10
N GLY A 100 4.35 8.80 1.73
CA GLY A 100 4.79 9.11 0.38
C GLY A 100 5.93 10.11 0.35
N ILE A 101 6.10 10.74 -0.80
CA ILE A 101 7.11 11.78 -1.04
C ILE A 101 6.51 12.87 -1.91
N ILE A 102 6.58 14.12 -1.43
CA ILE A 102 6.19 15.30 -2.20
C ILE A 102 7.45 15.85 -2.88
N GLU A 103 7.59 15.56 -4.16
CA GLU A 103 8.81 15.85 -4.93
C GLU A 103 9.10 17.35 -5.04
N ASN A 104 8.06 18.17 -5.18
CA ASN A 104 8.19 19.64 -5.28
C ASN A 104 8.10 20.37 -3.94
N PHE A 105 8.30 19.67 -2.80
CA PHE A 105 8.14 20.27 -1.45
C PHE A 105 9.06 21.46 -1.21
N ALA A 106 10.27 21.48 -1.77
CA ALA A 106 11.22 22.58 -1.58
C ALA A 106 10.71 23.90 -2.17
N GLN A 107 10.08 23.84 -3.36
CA GLN A 107 9.45 25.00 -3.98
C GLN A 107 8.25 25.48 -3.14
N LEU A 108 7.35 24.57 -2.77
CA LEU A 108 6.17 24.89 -1.96
C LEU A 108 6.55 25.46 -0.59
N ARG A 109 7.62 24.93 0.02
CA ARG A 109 8.19 25.45 1.27
C ARG A 109 8.62 26.90 1.14
N ALA A 110 9.41 27.23 0.11
CA ALA A 110 9.89 28.59 -0.12
C ALA A 110 8.72 29.59 -0.33
N GLU A 111 7.68 29.17 -1.07
CA GLU A 111 6.49 29.98 -1.26
C GLU A 111 5.73 30.24 0.06
N LEU A 112 5.55 29.23 0.91
CA LEU A 112 4.90 29.36 2.21
C LEU A 112 5.73 30.22 3.18
N GLU A 113 7.04 30.02 3.24
CA GLU A 113 7.95 30.83 4.06
C GLU A 113 7.91 32.32 3.64
N ALA A 114 7.75 32.63 2.35
CA ALA A 114 7.56 33.99 1.86
C ALA A 114 6.24 34.65 2.33
N THR A 115 5.23 33.86 2.73
CA THR A 115 3.98 34.36 3.36
C THR A 115 4.09 34.52 4.88
N GLY A 116 5.26 34.23 5.48
CA GLY A 116 5.49 34.35 6.91
C GLY A 116 5.27 33.03 7.70
N VAL A 117 5.04 31.91 7.03
CA VAL A 117 4.96 30.59 7.67
C VAL A 117 6.36 30.19 8.15
N THR A 118 6.44 29.73 9.41
CA THR A 118 7.69 29.19 9.98
C THR A 118 7.58 27.67 10.09
N MET A 119 8.50 26.95 9.42
CA MET A 119 8.56 25.49 9.50
C MET A 119 9.29 25.04 10.75
N GLN A 120 8.79 24.02 11.43
CA GLN A 120 9.35 23.44 12.65
C GLN A 120 10.06 22.11 12.40
N SER A 121 9.84 21.50 11.25
CA SER A 121 10.42 20.22 10.86
C SER A 121 11.15 20.29 9.52
N GLN A 122 11.79 19.20 9.18
CA GLN A 122 12.46 19.01 7.89
C GLN A 122 11.62 18.19 6.91
N THR A 123 10.35 17.90 7.25
CA THR A 123 9.52 17.00 6.46
C THR A 123 8.76 17.73 5.36
N ASP A 124 8.56 17.05 4.26
CA ASP A 124 7.65 17.43 3.19
C ASP A 124 6.18 17.45 3.66
N THR A 125 5.86 16.63 4.64
CA THR A 125 4.53 16.55 5.25
C THR A 125 4.12 17.83 5.97
N GLU A 126 5.03 18.49 6.67
CA GLU A 126 4.73 19.78 7.30
C GLU A 126 4.41 20.85 6.27
N VAL A 127 5.13 20.84 5.13
CA VAL A 127 4.84 21.72 3.99
C VAL A 127 3.42 21.48 3.49
N LEU A 128 3.00 20.22 3.31
CA LEU A 128 1.64 19.90 2.90
C LEU A 128 0.61 20.36 3.94
N ALA A 129 0.86 20.17 5.23
CA ALA A 129 -0.04 20.63 6.28
C ALA A 129 -0.24 22.16 6.22
N HIS A 130 0.84 22.91 6.07
CA HIS A 130 0.74 24.36 5.91
C HIS A 130 0.08 24.79 4.59
N LEU A 131 0.28 24.04 3.50
CA LEU A 131 -0.36 24.33 2.22
C LEU A 131 -1.89 24.10 2.30
N VAL A 132 -2.35 23.04 2.95
CA VAL A 132 -3.78 22.83 3.22
C VAL A 132 -4.34 23.94 4.09
N ASN A 133 -3.64 24.31 5.18
CA ASN A 133 -4.08 25.40 6.06
C ASN A 133 -4.11 26.76 5.34
N PHE A 134 -3.22 27.00 4.40
CA PHE A 134 -3.18 28.21 3.58
C PHE A 134 -4.44 28.37 2.72
N TYR A 135 -4.94 27.26 2.14
CA TYR A 135 -6.16 27.25 1.35
C TYR A 135 -7.44 27.07 2.17
N LEU A 136 -7.32 26.85 3.50
CA LEU A 136 -8.46 26.54 4.35
C LEU A 136 -9.23 27.79 4.74
N GLU A 137 -10.33 28.04 4.04
CA GLU A 137 -11.37 29.00 4.42
C GLU A 137 -12.35 28.31 5.40
N ASP A 138 -13.42 27.70 4.89
CA ASP A 138 -14.46 27.04 5.67
C ASP A 138 -14.58 25.53 5.39
N ASP A 139 -14.13 25.04 4.22
CA ASP A 139 -14.26 23.62 3.83
C ASP A 139 -12.91 22.95 3.67
N LEU A 140 -12.64 21.97 4.53
CA LEU A 140 -11.40 21.18 4.53
C LEU A 140 -11.24 20.35 3.25
N LEU A 141 -12.34 19.84 2.66
CA LEU A 141 -12.31 19.08 1.41
C LEU A 141 -11.82 19.94 0.25
N GLU A 142 -12.38 21.13 0.13
CA GLU A 142 -11.99 22.07 -0.93
C GLU A 142 -10.55 22.59 -0.72
N ALA A 143 -10.15 22.82 0.53
CA ALA A 143 -8.77 23.19 0.86
C ALA A 143 -7.77 22.08 0.48
N LEU A 144 -8.09 20.82 0.77
CA LEU A 144 -7.25 19.69 0.40
C LEU A 144 -7.17 19.53 -1.13
N LYS A 145 -8.29 19.65 -1.86
CA LYS A 145 -8.30 19.63 -3.33
C LYS A 145 -7.37 20.70 -3.92
N LYS A 146 -7.48 21.95 -3.45
CA LYS A 146 -6.62 23.06 -3.88
C LYS A 146 -5.13 22.79 -3.57
N ALA A 147 -4.82 22.26 -2.41
CA ALA A 147 -3.47 21.90 -2.02
C ALA A 147 -2.91 20.79 -2.92
N LEU A 148 -3.67 19.72 -3.14
CA LEU A 148 -3.25 18.57 -3.94
C LEU A 148 -3.11 18.87 -5.44
N SER A 149 -3.79 19.90 -5.97
CA SER A 149 -3.57 20.36 -7.35
C SER A 149 -2.16 20.96 -7.55
N ARG A 150 -1.50 21.39 -6.46
CA ARG A 150 -0.16 21.96 -6.45
C ARG A 150 0.95 20.93 -6.20
N VAL A 151 0.59 19.75 -5.72
CA VAL A 151 1.53 18.70 -5.28
C VAL A 151 1.93 17.81 -6.44
N THR A 152 3.24 17.54 -6.55
CA THR A 152 3.81 16.51 -7.43
C THR A 152 4.43 15.43 -6.57
N GLY A 153 4.16 14.16 -6.90
CA GLY A 153 4.70 13.00 -6.18
C GLY A 153 3.63 12.03 -5.69
N ALA A 154 4.02 11.11 -4.82
CA ALA A 154 3.14 10.10 -4.25
C ALA A 154 2.70 10.49 -2.83
N TYR A 155 1.41 10.30 -2.55
CA TYR A 155 0.85 10.58 -1.23
C TYR A 155 -0.33 9.67 -0.85
N ALA A 156 -0.42 9.37 0.43
CA ALA A 156 -1.63 8.99 1.13
C ALA A 156 -1.75 9.91 2.34
N VAL A 157 -2.82 10.67 2.45
CA VAL A 157 -2.99 11.77 3.40
C VAL A 157 -4.26 11.57 4.21
N ALA A 158 -4.20 11.80 5.52
CA ALA A 158 -5.39 11.98 6.35
C ALA A 158 -5.24 13.28 7.16
N VAL A 159 -6.31 14.07 7.20
CA VAL A 159 -6.34 15.40 7.81
C VAL A 159 -7.69 15.66 8.47
N PHE A 160 -7.67 16.36 9.61
CA PHE A 160 -8.86 16.90 10.24
C PHE A 160 -8.68 18.38 10.61
N ASP A 161 -9.80 19.12 10.73
CA ASP A 161 -9.88 20.49 11.27
C ASP A 161 -10.52 20.45 12.66
N LYS A 162 -9.87 20.98 13.70
CA LYS A 162 -10.43 21.00 15.06
C LYS A 162 -11.72 21.82 15.20
N ARG A 163 -12.02 22.69 14.23
CA ARG A 163 -13.28 23.44 14.20
C ARG A 163 -14.45 22.61 13.68
N HIS A 164 -14.15 21.53 12.96
CA HIS A 164 -15.11 20.57 12.41
C HIS A 164 -14.73 19.15 12.83
N PRO A 165 -14.78 18.84 14.16
CA PRO A 165 -14.26 17.58 14.70
C PRO A 165 -15.10 16.35 14.34
N GLU A 166 -16.22 16.55 13.64
CA GLU A 166 -17.06 15.48 13.13
C GLU A 166 -16.58 14.91 11.79
N ARG A 167 -15.49 15.48 11.20
CA ARG A 167 -15.08 15.16 9.82
C ARG A 167 -13.60 14.88 9.68
N ILE A 168 -13.28 13.86 8.89
CA ILE A 168 -11.92 13.57 8.39
C ILE A 168 -11.95 13.58 6.86
N VAL A 169 -10.89 14.12 6.27
CA VAL A 169 -10.67 14.07 4.82
C VAL A 169 -9.38 13.31 4.55
N GLY A 170 -9.41 12.40 3.59
CA GLY A 170 -8.25 11.65 3.14
C GLY A 170 -8.08 11.73 1.63
N ALA A 171 -6.87 11.50 1.14
CA ALA A 171 -6.59 11.47 -0.29
C ALA A 171 -5.46 10.48 -0.61
N ARG A 172 -5.50 9.91 -1.80
CA ARG A 172 -4.52 8.94 -2.27
C ARG A 172 -4.00 9.25 -3.67
N GLN A 173 -2.70 9.12 -3.86
CA GLN A 173 -2.01 9.08 -5.16
C GLN A 173 -0.70 8.30 -4.99
N GLY A 174 -0.58 7.14 -5.62
CA GLY A 174 0.66 6.35 -5.61
C GLY A 174 1.04 5.66 -4.29
N SER A 175 0.41 6.02 -3.16
CA SER A 175 0.56 5.35 -1.87
C SER A 175 -0.75 4.70 -1.44
N PRO A 176 -0.74 3.49 -0.83
CA PRO A 176 -1.97 2.76 -0.52
C PRO A 176 -2.80 3.44 0.57
N MET A 177 -4.13 3.40 0.39
CA MET A 177 -5.11 3.85 1.38
C MET A 177 -6.43 3.09 1.23
N VAL A 178 -7.03 2.73 2.35
CA VAL A 178 -8.33 2.09 2.43
C VAL A 178 -9.24 2.84 3.39
N VAL A 179 -10.55 2.70 3.18
CA VAL A 179 -11.58 3.15 4.11
C VAL A 179 -12.24 1.94 4.76
N GLY A 180 -12.34 1.93 6.07
CA GLY A 180 -13.11 0.96 6.84
C GLY A 180 -14.46 1.55 7.22
N LEU A 181 -15.55 0.90 6.80
CA LEU A 181 -16.91 1.33 7.09
C LEU A 181 -17.46 0.55 8.28
N GLY A 182 -17.89 1.27 9.31
CA GLY A 182 -18.51 0.70 10.52
C GLY A 182 -19.91 1.28 10.80
N GLU A 183 -20.52 0.85 11.88
CA GLU A 183 -21.79 1.41 12.36
C GLU A 183 -21.51 2.53 13.37
N GLY A 184 -21.83 3.79 13.00
CA GLY A 184 -21.53 4.97 13.81
C GLY A 184 -20.02 5.24 13.95
N GLU A 185 -19.21 4.68 13.07
CA GLU A 185 -17.76 4.91 13.01
C GLU A 185 -17.22 4.61 11.61
N ASN A 186 -16.28 5.44 11.14
CA ASN A 186 -15.56 5.22 9.90
C ASN A 186 -14.07 5.50 10.09
N PHE A 187 -13.24 4.75 9.37
CA PHE A 187 -11.79 4.80 9.50
C PHE A 187 -11.10 4.91 8.15
N ILE A 188 -9.92 5.52 8.14
CA ILE A 188 -8.96 5.47 7.05
C ILE A 188 -7.72 4.75 7.56
N ALA A 189 -7.13 3.88 6.75
CA ALA A 189 -5.86 3.26 7.06
C ALA A 189 -5.00 3.09 5.79
N SER A 190 -3.70 3.02 5.95
CA SER A 190 -2.79 2.68 4.85
C SER A 190 -2.82 1.20 4.48
N ASP A 191 -3.48 0.36 5.30
CA ASP A 191 -3.66 -1.08 5.08
C ASP A 191 -4.86 -1.57 5.89
N ALA A 192 -5.66 -2.45 5.31
CA ALA A 192 -6.81 -3.07 5.96
C ALA A 192 -6.44 -3.84 7.26
N MET A 193 -5.19 -4.32 7.37
CA MET A 193 -4.67 -4.97 8.58
C MET A 193 -4.76 -4.09 9.83
N ALA A 194 -4.65 -2.77 9.68
CA ALA A 194 -4.79 -1.85 10.81
C ALA A 194 -6.20 -1.90 11.43
N LEU A 195 -7.21 -2.25 10.63
CA LEU A 195 -8.62 -2.22 11.00
C LEU A 195 -9.18 -3.59 11.39
N VAL A 196 -8.35 -4.63 11.45
CA VAL A 196 -8.75 -5.97 11.90
C VAL A 196 -9.35 -5.91 13.30
N GLY A 197 -10.55 -6.49 13.48
CA GLY A 197 -11.30 -6.44 14.74
C GLY A 197 -12.02 -5.12 15.01
N VAL A 198 -11.97 -4.18 14.04
CA VAL A 198 -12.75 -2.93 14.05
C VAL A 198 -13.87 -3.03 13.03
N THR A 199 -13.51 -3.28 11.76
CA THR A 199 -14.46 -3.55 10.68
C THR A 199 -13.84 -4.50 9.65
N ASP A 200 -14.67 -5.30 9.00
CA ASP A 200 -14.32 -6.15 7.87
C ASP A 200 -14.78 -5.57 6.51
N LYS A 201 -15.59 -4.49 6.56
CA LYS A 201 -16.12 -3.82 5.36
C LYS A 201 -15.14 -2.73 4.88
N ILE A 202 -14.34 -3.07 3.89
CA ILE A 202 -13.23 -2.24 3.40
C ILE A 202 -13.52 -1.72 1.99
N VAL A 203 -13.27 -0.43 1.78
CA VAL A 203 -13.24 0.20 0.45
C VAL A 203 -11.79 0.53 0.12
N TYR A 204 -11.30 0.01 -1.00
CA TYR A 204 -9.98 0.38 -1.54
C TYR A 204 -10.15 1.63 -2.41
N LEU A 205 -9.35 2.66 -2.13
CA LEU A 205 -9.33 3.87 -2.92
C LEU A 205 -8.44 3.70 -4.15
N ASP A 206 -8.82 4.29 -5.27
CA ASP A 206 -8.00 4.38 -6.47
C ASP A 206 -7.09 5.62 -6.45
N ASP A 207 -6.07 5.65 -7.32
CA ASP A 207 -5.20 6.82 -7.46
C ASP A 207 -6.00 8.06 -7.88
N GLY A 208 -5.81 9.15 -7.16
CA GLY A 208 -6.54 10.41 -7.34
C GLY A 208 -7.84 10.51 -6.55
N ASP A 209 -8.23 9.47 -5.81
CA ASP A 209 -9.41 9.55 -4.96
C ASP A 209 -9.17 10.44 -3.73
N ILE A 210 -10.22 11.18 -3.39
CA ILE A 210 -10.36 11.91 -2.12
C ILE A 210 -11.59 11.35 -1.41
N VAL A 211 -11.47 11.09 -0.12
CA VAL A 211 -12.57 10.67 0.74
C VAL A 211 -12.87 11.73 1.78
N SER A 212 -14.14 12.03 1.98
CA SER A 212 -14.64 12.83 3.09
C SER A 212 -15.58 11.99 3.92
N MET A 213 -15.30 11.83 5.20
CA MET A 213 -16.08 10.96 6.05
C MET A 213 -16.42 11.61 7.40
N THR A 214 -17.64 11.32 7.86
CA THR A 214 -18.09 11.49 9.24
C THR A 214 -18.29 10.10 9.85
N LYS A 215 -18.74 10.04 11.10
CA LYS A 215 -19.08 8.74 11.72
C LYS A 215 -20.23 8.00 11.02
N ASP A 216 -21.10 8.73 10.29
CA ASP A 216 -22.31 8.20 9.68
C ASP A 216 -22.26 8.21 8.13
N THR A 217 -21.35 8.98 7.52
CA THR A 217 -21.25 9.15 6.06
C THR A 217 -19.84 8.93 5.55
N CYS A 218 -19.72 8.44 4.31
CA CYS A 218 -18.47 8.33 3.58
C CYS A 218 -18.72 8.68 2.12
N GLU A 219 -18.15 9.77 1.65
CA GLU A 219 -18.24 10.25 0.28
C GLU A 219 -16.86 10.19 -0.38
N ILE A 220 -16.80 9.63 -1.58
CA ILE A 220 -15.55 9.47 -2.33
C ILE A 220 -15.67 10.27 -3.64
N PHE A 221 -14.59 10.94 -4.00
CA PHE A 221 -14.50 11.78 -5.19
C PHE A 221 -13.28 11.33 -6.00
N ALA A 222 -13.49 10.91 -7.25
CA ALA A 222 -12.41 10.56 -8.17
C ALA A 222 -11.92 11.80 -8.93
N ARG A 223 -10.61 11.88 -9.13
CA ARG A 223 -9.97 12.94 -9.91
C ARG A 223 -10.30 12.77 -11.40
N THR A 224 -10.87 13.78 -12.03
CA THR A 224 -11.26 13.77 -13.46
C THR A 224 -10.46 14.75 -14.32
N GLY A 225 -9.63 15.59 -13.70
CA GLY A 225 -8.74 16.56 -14.36
C GLY A 225 -7.67 17.04 -13.39
N SER A 226 -6.89 18.07 -13.77
CA SER A 226 -5.85 18.63 -12.90
C SER A 226 -6.39 19.07 -11.55
N ASP A 227 -7.57 19.73 -11.54
CA ASP A 227 -8.13 20.42 -10.38
C ASP A 227 -9.61 20.06 -10.16
N THR A 228 -10.08 18.98 -10.77
CA THR A 228 -11.49 18.60 -10.74
C THR A 228 -11.67 17.20 -10.20
N TRP A 229 -12.67 17.07 -9.31
CA TRP A 229 -13.10 15.80 -8.72
C TRP A 229 -14.60 15.66 -8.86
N GLN A 230 -15.07 14.44 -9.09
CA GLN A 230 -16.48 14.12 -9.17
C GLN A 230 -16.81 12.99 -8.20
N PRO A 231 -18.02 13.00 -7.59
CA PRO A 231 -18.47 11.91 -6.74
C PRO A 231 -18.40 10.56 -7.48
N VAL A 232 -17.95 9.52 -6.78
CA VAL A 232 -17.86 8.16 -7.30
C VAL A 232 -18.25 7.17 -6.23
N GLU A 233 -18.91 6.08 -6.63
CA GLU A 233 -19.13 4.93 -5.77
C GLU A 233 -17.97 3.94 -5.94
N ARG A 234 -17.34 3.55 -4.82
CA ARG A 234 -16.36 2.48 -4.76
C ARG A 234 -16.98 1.27 -4.06
N LYS A 235 -16.76 0.10 -4.63
CA LYS A 235 -17.31 -1.14 -4.07
C LYS A 235 -16.63 -1.49 -2.75
N ALA A 236 -17.41 -1.63 -1.69
CA ALA A 236 -16.93 -2.21 -0.45
C ALA A 236 -16.77 -3.73 -0.60
N VAL A 237 -15.68 -4.27 -0.09
CA VAL A 237 -15.40 -5.71 -0.02
C VAL A 237 -15.33 -6.16 1.44
N ILE A 238 -15.78 -7.38 1.71
CA ILE A 238 -15.62 -7.98 3.04
C ILE A 238 -14.25 -8.64 3.07
N VAL A 239 -13.38 -8.14 3.92
CA VAL A 239 -12.03 -8.68 4.12
C VAL A 239 -12.05 -9.56 5.36
N GLN A 240 -12.09 -10.87 5.17
CA GLN A 240 -11.90 -11.81 6.25
C GLN A 240 -10.42 -11.87 6.65
N ALA A 241 -9.95 -10.85 7.33
CA ALA A 241 -8.63 -10.91 7.95
C ALA A 241 -8.75 -11.74 9.22
N TYR A 242 -8.15 -12.92 9.23
CA TYR A 242 -8.06 -13.72 10.44
C TYR A 242 -7.31 -12.92 11.52
N ALA A 243 -8.01 -12.53 12.58
CA ALA A 243 -7.40 -11.83 13.71
C ALA A 243 -6.17 -12.59 14.25
N GLY A 244 -6.20 -13.93 14.23
CA GLY A 244 -5.07 -14.78 14.59
C GLY A 244 -3.88 -14.80 13.61
N ALA A 245 -4.03 -14.28 12.37
CA ALA A 245 -2.91 -14.25 11.42
C ALA A 245 -1.79 -13.29 11.88
N ALA A 246 -2.15 -12.22 12.59
CA ALA A 246 -1.21 -11.25 13.15
C ALA A 246 -0.69 -11.66 14.55
N GLU A 247 -1.12 -12.77 15.13
CA GLU A 247 -0.62 -13.25 16.42
C GLU A 247 0.62 -14.10 16.24
N LEU A 248 1.59 -13.94 17.17
CA LEU A 248 2.83 -14.74 17.16
C LEU A 248 2.59 -16.22 17.43
N GLY A 249 1.50 -16.56 18.16
CA GLY A 249 1.27 -17.91 18.61
C GLY A 249 2.42 -18.42 19.49
N PRO A 250 2.91 -19.67 19.29
CA PRO A 250 4.00 -20.23 20.07
C PRO A 250 5.40 -19.72 19.70
N TYR A 251 5.51 -18.87 18.70
CA TYR A 251 6.80 -18.41 18.16
C TYR A 251 7.31 -17.15 18.86
N ARG A 252 8.62 -16.96 18.91
CA ARG A 252 9.25 -15.77 19.49
C ARG A 252 9.26 -14.58 18.53
N HIS A 253 9.28 -14.83 17.22
CA HIS A 253 9.41 -13.82 16.17
C HIS A 253 8.48 -14.14 15.00
N TYR A 254 7.95 -13.14 14.35
CA TYR A 254 7.12 -13.30 13.16
C TYR A 254 7.84 -14.07 12.05
N MET A 255 9.09 -13.72 11.75
CA MET A 255 9.88 -14.43 10.78
C MET A 255 10.00 -15.94 11.08
N GLN A 256 10.18 -16.31 12.35
CA GLN A 256 10.20 -17.73 12.75
C GLN A 256 8.85 -18.39 12.47
N LYS A 257 7.74 -17.77 12.84
CA LYS A 257 6.38 -18.25 12.53
C LYS A 257 6.21 -18.46 11.03
N GLU A 258 6.56 -17.46 10.22
CA GLU A 258 6.43 -17.45 8.77
C GLU A 258 7.29 -18.51 8.07
N ILE A 259 8.47 -18.82 8.61
CA ILE A 259 9.29 -19.94 8.15
C ILE A 259 8.55 -21.28 8.33
N PHE A 260 7.90 -21.50 9.47
CA PHE A 260 7.15 -22.73 9.73
C PHE A 260 5.78 -22.77 9.03
N GLU A 261 5.25 -21.63 8.59
CA GLU A 261 4.01 -21.55 7.81
C GLU A 261 4.20 -21.87 6.31
N GLN A 262 5.43 -21.97 5.80
CA GLN A 262 5.70 -22.20 4.38
C GLN A 262 4.98 -23.42 3.78
N PRO A 263 4.94 -24.60 4.43
CA PRO A 263 4.24 -25.77 3.86
C PRO A 263 2.76 -25.49 3.63
N ARG A 264 2.10 -24.82 4.59
CA ARG A 264 0.71 -24.40 4.45
C ARG A 264 0.53 -23.35 3.36
N ALA A 265 1.40 -22.33 3.33
CA ALA A 265 1.35 -21.28 2.34
C ALA A 265 1.51 -21.83 0.90
N ILE A 266 2.36 -22.84 0.71
CA ILE A 266 2.50 -23.55 -0.57
C ILE A 266 1.19 -24.25 -0.93
N ALA A 267 0.59 -24.98 0.01
CA ALA A 267 -0.68 -25.68 -0.23
C ALA A 267 -1.80 -24.70 -0.58
N ASP A 268 -1.91 -23.58 0.17
CA ASP A 268 -2.90 -22.52 -0.09
C ASP A 268 -2.66 -21.84 -1.46
N THR A 269 -1.39 -21.71 -1.90
CA THR A 269 -1.02 -21.18 -3.23
C THR A 269 -1.45 -22.11 -4.35
N LEU A 270 -1.37 -23.42 -4.14
CA LEU A 270 -1.74 -24.45 -5.10
C LEU A 270 -3.23 -24.85 -5.04
N GLU A 271 -3.99 -24.27 -4.11
CA GLU A 271 -5.42 -24.58 -3.98
C GLU A 271 -6.17 -24.29 -5.29
N GLY A 272 -6.91 -25.30 -5.78
CA GLY A 272 -7.66 -25.24 -7.04
C GLY A 272 -6.81 -25.43 -8.31
N VAL A 273 -5.53 -25.78 -8.19
CA VAL A 273 -4.68 -26.16 -9.32
C VAL A 273 -4.89 -27.64 -9.63
N GLU A 274 -5.87 -27.96 -10.50
CA GLU A 274 -6.18 -29.32 -10.93
C GLU A 274 -5.41 -29.72 -12.21
N GLY A 275 -4.79 -28.77 -12.90
CA GLY A 275 -4.02 -28.99 -14.12
C GLY A 275 -3.27 -27.74 -14.55
N ILE A 276 -2.26 -27.93 -15.41
CA ILE A 276 -1.44 -26.83 -15.92
C ILE A 276 -2.16 -26.19 -17.11
N THR A 277 -2.84 -25.08 -16.85
CA THR A 277 -3.59 -24.32 -17.87
C THR A 277 -3.31 -22.82 -17.76
N PRO A 278 -3.32 -22.08 -18.90
CA PRO A 278 -3.16 -20.62 -18.88
C PRO A 278 -4.19 -19.91 -18.00
N THR A 279 -5.40 -20.44 -17.89
CA THR A 279 -6.52 -19.85 -17.12
C THR A 279 -6.23 -19.68 -15.64
N LEU A 280 -5.21 -20.35 -15.09
CA LEU A 280 -4.70 -20.12 -13.74
C LEU A 280 -4.30 -18.65 -13.49
N PHE A 281 -3.90 -17.95 -14.56
CA PHE A 281 -3.42 -16.56 -14.52
C PHE A 281 -4.49 -15.53 -14.97
N GLY A 282 -5.69 -15.99 -15.29
CA GLY A 282 -6.82 -15.15 -15.68
C GLY A 282 -7.46 -15.59 -17.01
N PRO A 283 -8.66 -15.08 -17.32
CA PRO A 283 -9.46 -15.56 -18.45
C PRO A 283 -8.81 -15.27 -19.82
N GLU A 284 -8.01 -14.20 -19.93
CA GLU A 284 -7.34 -13.82 -21.19
C GLU A 284 -5.94 -14.44 -21.34
N ALA A 285 -5.47 -15.19 -20.35
CA ALA A 285 -4.09 -15.64 -20.27
C ALA A 285 -3.65 -16.49 -21.46
N GLU A 286 -4.52 -17.34 -21.99
CA GLU A 286 -4.18 -18.17 -23.16
C GLU A 286 -3.82 -17.32 -24.38
N THR A 287 -4.64 -16.31 -24.68
CA THR A 287 -4.38 -15.39 -25.80
C THR A 287 -3.10 -14.59 -25.59
N VAL A 288 -2.92 -14.04 -24.39
CA VAL A 288 -1.74 -13.24 -24.06
C VAL A 288 -0.46 -14.08 -24.14
N PHE A 289 -0.47 -15.29 -23.58
CA PHE A 289 0.73 -16.15 -23.53
C PHE A 289 1.10 -16.71 -24.90
N ARG A 290 0.14 -17.09 -25.74
CA ARG A 290 0.43 -17.55 -27.12
C ARG A 290 1.07 -16.46 -27.98
N ASP A 291 0.75 -15.20 -27.73
CA ASP A 291 1.31 -14.05 -28.45
C ASP A 291 2.57 -13.48 -27.75
N THR A 292 3.08 -14.15 -26.73
CA THR A 292 4.28 -13.74 -25.99
C THR A 292 5.53 -14.37 -26.60
N ARG A 293 6.55 -13.53 -26.90
CA ARG A 293 7.83 -13.96 -27.48
C ARG A 293 8.98 -13.92 -26.47
N ARG A 294 8.86 -13.08 -25.46
CA ARG A 294 9.84 -12.94 -24.36
C ARG A 294 9.13 -12.46 -23.11
N ILE A 295 9.79 -12.63 -21.99
CA ILE A 295 9.29 -12.18 -20.67
C ILE A 295 10.25 -11.13 -20.11
N LEU A 296 9.70 -10.05 -19.56
CA LEU A 296 10.41 -9.06 -18.74
C LEU A 296 9.84 -9.12 -17.32
N MET A 297 10.66 -9.47 -16.34
CA MET A 297 10.27 -9.50 -14.94
C MET A 297 10.76 -8.26 -14.21
N LEU A 298 9.86 -7.57 -13.51
CA LEU A 298 10.14 -6.34 -12.77
C LEU A 298 9.81 -6.53 -11.29
N ALA A 299 10.80 -6.41 -10.43
CA ALA A 299 10.64 -6.60 -8.99
C ALA A 299 11.74 -5.89 -8.20
N CYS A 300 11.56 -5.82 -6.87
CA CYS A 300 12.54 -5.34 -5.91
C CYS A 300 12.78 -6.39 -4.81
N GLY A 301 13.93 -6.32 -4.14
CA GLY A 301 14.24 -7.14 -2.97
C GLY A 301 14.22 -8.66 -3.25
N THR A 302 13.61 -9.43 -2.35
CA THR A 302 13.50 -10.89 -2.48
C THR A 302 12.65 -11.32 -3.67
N SER A 303 11.65 -10.53 -4.05
CA SER A 303 10.84 -10.78 -5.26
C SER A 303 11.68 -10.72 -6.54
N PHE A 304 12.71 -9.86 -6.59
CA PHE A 304 13.69 -9.84 -7.69
C PHE A 304 14.48 -11.15 -7.74
N TYR A 305 14.89 -11.71 -6.59
CA TYR A 305 15.59 -12.98 -6.55
C TYR A 305 14.70 -14.16 -6.91
N ALA A 306 13.40 -14.11 -6.60
CA ALA A 306 12.43 -15.10 -7.09
C ALA A 306 12.32 -15.06 -8.62
N ALA A 307 12.25 -13.86 -9.22
CA ALA A 307 12.30 -13.68 -10.66
C ALA A 307 13.59 -14.21 -11.27
N LEU A 308 14.73 -13.90 -10.68
CA LEU A 308 16.06 -14.35 -11.17
C LEU A 308 16.19 -15.88 -11.13
N THR A 309 15.64 -16.54 -10.11
CA THR A 309 15.60 -18.00 -10.02
C THR A 309 14.73 -18.58 -11.12
N SER A 310 13.54 -18.03 -11.33
CA SER A 310 12.57 -18.52 -12.31
C SER A 310 13.01 -18.29 -13.76
N LYS A 311 13.89 -17.33 -14.03
CA LYS A 311 14.50 -17.13 -15.34
C LYS A 311 15.12 -18.42 -15.86
N TYR A 312 15.90 -19.09 -15.04
CA TYR A 312 16.55 -20.34 -15.44
C TYR A 312 15.54 -21.45 -15.76
N TRP A 313 14.44 -21.53 -15.04
CA TRP A 313 13.38 -22.49 -15.31
C TRP A 313 12.66 -22.19 -16.62
N LEU A 314 12.27 -20.95 -16.85
CA LEU A 314 11.57 -20.52 -18.06
C LEU A 314 12.43 -20.70 -19.32
N GLU A 315 13.72 -20.38 -19.24
CA GLU A 315 14.65 -20.58 -20.36
C GLU A 315 14.92 -22.06 -20.62
N ALA A 316 15.20 -22.86 -19.57
CA ALA A 316 15.56 -24.27 -19.72
C ALA A 316 14.34 -25.17 -20.05
N ILE A 317 13.21 -24.97 -19.36
CA ILE A 317 12.05 -25.86 -19.43
C ILE A 317 11.07 -25.39 -20.50
N ALA A 318 10.74 -24.09 -20.50
CA ALA A 318 9.73 -23.53 -21.44
C ALA A 318 10.37 -23.04 -22.75
N GLY A 319 11.67 -22.71 -22.75
CA GLY A 319 12.39 -22.25 -23.93
C GLY A 319 12.02 -20.83 -24.37
N ILE A 320 11.63 -19.98 -23.43
CA ILE A 320 11.27 -18.58 -23.69
C ILE A 320 12.36 -17.66 -23.11
N PRO A 321 12.82 -16.63 -23.86
CA PRO A 321 13.81 -15.68 -23.35
C PRO A 321 13.25 -14.84 -22.21
N VAL A 322 14.06 -14.65 -21.15
CA VAL A 322 13.66 -13.90 -19.95
C VAL A 322 14.70 -12.86 -19.58
N ASP A 323 14.25 -11.63 -19.40
CA ASP A 323 15.03 -10.57 -18.74
C ASP A 323 14.46 -10.30 -17.35
N VAL A 324 15.33 -10.05 -16.40
CA VAL A 324 14.96 -9.71 -15.02
C VAL A 324 15.62 -8.39 -14.65
N GLU A 325 14.84 -7.41 -14.24
CA GLU A 325 15.33 -6.08 -13.91
C GLU A 325 14.84 -5.62 -12.53
N ILE A 326 15.69 -4.87 -11.83
CA ILE A 326 15.32 -4.21 -10.59
C ILE A 326 14.37 -3.06 -10.94
N ALA A 327 13.17 -3.08 -10.38
CA ALA A 327 12.13 -2.12 -10.74
C ALA A 327 12.50 -0.65 -10.42
N SER A 328 13.26 -0.41 -9.32
CA SER A 328 13.76 0.93 -8.96
C SER A 328 14.69 1.52 -10.01
N GLU A 329 15.40 0.69 -10.78
CA GLU A 329 16.30 1.13 -11.84
C GLU A 329 15.56 1.21 -13.18
N TYR A 330 14.74 0.20 -13.48
CA TYR A 330 13.99 0.11 -14.73
C TYR A 330 13.08 1.33 -14.97
N ARG A 331 12.44 1.85 -13.93
CA ARG A 331 11.51 2.98 -14.02
C ARG A 331 12.13 4.27 -14.56
N TYR A 332 13.45 4.40 -14.52
CA TYR A 332 14.17 5.62 -14.93
C TYR A 332 14.99 5.45 -16.21
N ARG A 333 15.23 4.22 -16.64
CA ARG A 333 16.09 4.00 -17.80
C ARG A 333 15.30 3.97 -19.10
N THR A 334 15.94 4.41 -20.17
CA THR A 334 15.44 4.21 -21.54
C THR A 334 15.74 2.79 -21.98
N THR A 335 14.71 2.05 -22.41
CA THR A 335 14.83 0.69 -22.95
C THR A 335 14.25 0.63 -24.37
N ILE A 336 14.59 -0.42 -25.11
CA ILE A 336 13.98 -0.68 -26.42
C ILE A 336 12.77 -1.58 -26.17
N PRO A 337 11.52 -1.07 -26.34
CA PRO A 337 10.33 -1.87 -26.10
C PRO A 337 10.10 -2.89 -27.23
N ASP A 338 9.62 -4.08 -26.87
CA ASP A 338 9.08 -5.06 -27.80
C ASP A 338 7.63 -5.36 -27.42
N PRO A 339 6.64 -5.05 -28.27
CA PRO A 339 5.22 -5.35 -28.01
C PRO A 339 4.90 -6.84 -27.81
N GLY A 340 5.81 -7.74 -28.23
CA GLY A 340 5.75 -9.18 -27.96
C GLY A 340 6.20 -9.58 -26.55
N THR A 341 6.53 -8.63 -25.69
CA THR A 341 6.99 -8.87 -24.31
C THR A 341 5.81 -9.01 -23.35
N LEU A 342 5.81 -10.08 -22.53
CA LEU A 342 5.00 -10.17 -21.33
C LEU A 342 5.77 -9.52 -20.16
N VAL A 343 5.23 -8.45 -19.61
CA VAL A 343 5.77 -7.81 -18.41
C VAL A 343 5.18 -8.49 -17.17
N VAL A 344 6.02 -9.14 -16.39
CA VAL A 344 5.63 -9.82 -15.14
C VAL A 344 6.11 -9.01 -13.96
N THR A 345 5.19 -8.50 -13.17
CA THR A 345 5.50 -7.80 -11.91
C THR A 345 5.32 -8.73 -10.73
N ILE A 346 6.27 -8.72 -9.80
CA ILE A 346 6.27 -9.60 -8.63
C ILE A 346 6.39 -8.76 -7.36
N SER A 347 5.41 -8.92 -6.47
CA SER A 347 5.39 -8.17 -5.20
C SER A 347 4.59 -8.94 -4.15
N GLN A 348 5.02 -8.90 -2.90
CA GLN A 348 4.23 -9.44 -1.79
C GLN A 348 3.01 -8.56 -1.53
N SER A 349 3.17 -7.25 -1.37
CA SER A 349 2.09 -6.32 -1.06
C SER A 349 1.29 -5.86 -2.27
N GLY A 350 1.91 -5.88 -3.47
CA GLY A 350 1.36 -5.27 -4.67
C GLY A 350 1.30 -3.73 -4.65
N GLU A 351 1.91 -3.11 -3.63
CA GLU A 351 1.92 -1.65 -3.40
C GLU A 351 3.35 -1.07 -3.41
N THR A 352 4.31 -1.80 -3.96
CA THR A 352 5.70 -1.31 -4.06
C THR A 352 5.77 -0.20 -5.10
N ALA A 353 6.03 1.02 -4.69
CA ALA A 353 6.02 2.22 -5.55
C ALA A 353 6.92 2.07 -6.78
N ASP A 354 8.13 1.54 -6.61
CA ASP A 354 9.05 1.33 -7.72
C ASP A 354 8.54 0.30 -8.73
N THR A 355 7.91 -0.77 -8.25
CA THR A 355 7.36 -1.82 -9.13
C THR A 355 6.15 -1.31 -9.91
N LEU A 356 5.28 -0.53 -9.27
CA LEU A 356 4.15 0.14 -9.94
C LEU A 356 4.62 1.15 -10.98
N ALA A 357 5.61 1.98 -10.65
CA ALA A 357 6.16 2.95 -11.58
C ALA A 357 6.86 2.28 -12.77
N ALA A 358 7.60 1.19 -12.53
CA ALA A 358 8.24 0.40 -13.57
C ALA A 358 7.21 -0.24 -14.52
N LEU A 359 6.10 -0.77 -13.97
CA LEU A 359 4.99 -1.28 -14.77
C LEU A 359 4.38 -0.19 -15.66
N LYS A 360 4.02 0.96 -15.07
CA LYS A 360 3.46 2.11 -15.80
C LYS A 360 4.42 2.60 -16.89
N HIS A 361 5.72 2.63 -16.62
CA HIS A 361 6.74 2.97 -17.61
C HIS A 361 6.76 1.97 -18.77
N ALA A 362 6.75 0.65 -18.50
CA ALA A 362 6.71 -0.38 -19.52
C ALA A 362 5.44 -0.28 -20.40
N VAL A 363 4.28 -0.07 -19.78
CA VAL A 363 3.00 0.10 -20.48
C VAL A 363 3.00 1.35 -21.36
N ALA A 364 3.52 2.48 -20.87
CA ALA A 364 3.64 3.70 -21.64
C ALA A 364 4.56 3.56 -22.87
N MET A 365 5.52 2.63 -22.83
CA MET A 365 6.35 2.27 -23.98
C MET A 365 5.69 1.27 -24.94
N GLY A 366 4.45 0.84 -24.71
CA GLY A 366 3.69 -0.05 -25.59
C GLY A 366 3.74 -1.54 -25.22
N MET A 367 4.36 -1.93 -24.10
CA MET A 367 4.35 -3.31 -23.61
C MET A 367 3.12 -3.56 -22.75
N THR A 368 1.97 -3.80 -23.38
CA THR A 368 0.65 -3.86 -22.72
C THR A 368 0.22 -5.26 -22.25
N LYS A 369 1.02 -6.30 -22.49
CA LYS A 369 0.81 -7.64 -21.96
C LYS A 369 1.40 -7.68 -20.55
N THR A 370 0.56 -7.69 -19.53
CA THR A 370 0.99 -7.54 -18.14
C THR A 370 0.42 -8.63 -17.24
N LEU A 371 1.24 -9.12 -16.32
CA LEU A 371 0.88 -10.12 -15.33
C LEU A 371 1.40 -9.70 -13.95
N ALA A 372 0.55 -9.71 -12.94
CA ALA A 372 0.92 -9.56 -11.54
C ALA A 372 1.02 -10.93 -10.85
N ILE A 373 2.14 -11.20 -10.19
CA ILE A 373 2.26 -12.27 -9.18
C ILE A 373 2.31 -11.59 -7.83
N CYS A 374 1.21 -11.70 -7.08
CA CYS A 374 1.01 -10.90 -5.87
C CYS A 374 0.28 -11.70 -4.79
N ASN A 375 0.54 -11.37 -3.53
CA ASN A 375 -0.18 -12.00 -2.41
C ASN A 375 -1.50 -11.29 -2.06
N VAL A 376 -1.64 -10.00 -2.39
CA VAL A 376 -2.81 -9.18 -2.07
C VAL A 376 -3.66 -8.99 -3.32
N ALA A 377 -4.83 -9.64 -3.37
CA ALA A 377 -5.71 -9.67 -4.54
C ALA A 377 -6.29 -8.30 -4.93
N GLN A 378 -6.42 -7.37 -3.98
CA GLN A 378 -7.00 -6.04 -4.20
C GLN A 378 -5.90 -4.95 -4.26
N SER A 379 -4.67 -5.33 -4.56
CA SER A 379 -3.55 -4.38 -4.64
C SER A 379 -3.53 -3.60 -5.96
N ALA A 380 -2.85 -2.46 -5.94
CA ALA A 380 -2.69 -1.61 -7.13
C ALA A 380 -2.04 -2.36 -8.30
N LEU A 381 -1.03 -3.21 -8.06
CA LEU A 381 -0.41 -4.03 -9.10
C LEU A 381 -1.41 -4.97 -9.79
N VAL A 382 -2.29 -5.60 -9.02
CA VAL A 382 -3.31 -6.51 -9.57
C VAL A 382 -4.33 -5.73 -10.41
N HIS A 383 -4.72 -4.54 -9.99
CA HIS A 383 -5.64 -3.68 -10.75
C HIS A 383 -5.02 -3.12 -12.04
N GLU A 384 -3.73 -2.81 -12.05
CA GLU A 384 -3.02 -2.26 -13.20
C GLU A 384 -2.65 -3.33 -14.24
N CYS A 385 -2.60 -4.61 -13.87
CA CYS A 385 -2.25 -5.70 -14.76
C CYS A 385 -3.48 -6.34 -15.41
N ARG A 386 -3.34 -6.82 -16.66
CA ARG A 386 -4.38 -7.58 -17.36
C ARG A 386 -4.61 -8.96 -16.76
N LEU A 387 -3.55 -9.57 -16.26
CA LEU A 387 -3.53 -10.92 -15.68
C LEU A 387 -2.99 -10.86 -14.26
N ALA A 388 -3.44 -11.80 -13.43
CA ALA A 388 -2.94 -11.90 -12.06
C ALA A 388 -2.92 -13.35 -11.56
N TYR A 389 -1.93 -13.67 -10.72
CA TYR A 389 -1.89 -14.87 -9.90
C TYR A 389 -1.73 -14.47 -8.43
N ILE A 390 -2.69 -14.87 -7.60
CA ILE A 390 -2.68 -14.56 -6.17
C ILE A 390 -2.05 -15.72 -5.41
N THR A 391 -0.94 -15.46 -4.71
CA THR A 391 -0.15 -16.49 -4.04
C THR A 391 -0.76 -17.02 -2.74
N ARG A 392 -1.74 -16.33 -2.16
CA ARG A 392 -2.45 -16.74 -0.93
C ARG A 392 -1.53 -17.14 0.22
N ALA A 393 -0.34 -16.54 0.30
CA ALA A 393 0.64 -16.83 1.37
C ALA A 393 0.15 -16.40 2.77
N GLY A 394 -1.01 -15.75 2.85
CA GLY A 394 -1.50 -15.13 4.07
C GLY A 394 -0.70 -13.86 4.43
N VAL A 395 -0.89 -13.39 5.65
CA VAL A 395 -0.22 -12.18 6.15
C VAL A 395 1.25 -12.49 6.46
N GLU A 396 2.17 -11.69 5.93
CA GLU A 396 3.60 -11.72 6.25
C GLU A 396 3.98 -10.39 6.93
N ILE A 397 4.46 -10.47 8.17
CA ILE A 397 4.77 -9.34 9.05
C ILE A 397 6.29 -9.16 9.18
N GLY A 398 7.06 -10.25 9.05
CA GLY A 398 8.51 -10.21 9.07
C GLY A 398 9.06 -9.28 7.98
N VAL A 399 10.01 -8.39 8.34
CA VAL A 399 10.61 -7.45 7.36
C VAL A 399 11.32 -8.20 6.24
N ALA A 400 12.06 -9.24 6.58
CA ALA A 400 12.66 -10.14 5.60
C ALA A 400 11.61 -11.17 5.17
N SER A 401 11.33 -11.22 3.87
CA SER A 401 10.34 -12.12 3.30
C SER A 401 10.78 -13.59 3.41
N THR A 402 9.85 -14.45 3.75
CA THR A 402 10.04 -15.91 3.89
C THR A 402 8.99 -16.68 3.10
N LYS A 403 7.79 -16.88 3.63
CA LYS A 403 6.71 -17.62 2.97
C LYS A 403 6.24 -16.96 1.67
N ALA A 404 6.21 -15.61 1.61
CA ALA A 404 5.83 -14.91 0.39
C ALA A 404 6.86 -15.15 -0.74
N PHE A 405 8.16 -15.17 -0.43
CA PHE A 405 9.19 -15.54 -1.39
C PHE A 405 8.98 -16.97 -1.94
N THR A 406 8.74 -17.93 -1.04
CA THR A 406 8.53 -19.34 -1.43
C THR A 406 7.28 -19.49 -2.31
N THR A 407 6.18 -18.82 -1.96
CA THR A 407 4.94 -18.89 -2.77
C THR A 407 5.07 -18.16 -4.11
N GLN A 408 5.90 -17.12 -4.21
CA GLN A 408 6.27 -16.51 -5.49
C GLN A 408 7.02 -17.50 -6.39
N LEU A 409 7.96 -18.28 -5.84
CA LEU A 409 8.63 -19.34 -6.59
C LEU A 409 7.67 -20.39 -7.10
N VAL A 410 6.68 -20.80 -6.29
CA VAL A 410 5.62 -21.74 -6.71
C VAL A 410 4.81 -21.18 -7.87
N ALA A 411 4.34 -19.93 -7.78
CA ALA A 411 3.58 -19.27 -8.84
C ALA A 411 4.38 -19.14 -10.15
N LEU A 412 5.68 -18.78 -10.04
CA LEU A 412 6.58 -18.67 -11.17
C LEU A 412 6.92 -20.05 -11.79
N TYR A 413 6.95 -21.09 -10.98
CA TYR A 413 7.10 -22.45 -11.49
C TYR A 413 5.86 -22.90 -12.26
N LEU A 414 4.64 -22.60 -11.75
CA LEU A 414 3.40 -22.82 -12.50
C LEU A 414 3.39 -22.05 -13.84
N LEU A 415 3.84 -20.81 -13.86
CA LEU A 415 4.00 -20.02 -15.07
C LEU A 415 4.95 -20.71 -16.07
N THR A 416 6.08 -21.26 -15.55
CA THR A 416 7.03 -22.01 -16.36
C THR A 416 6.40 -23.24 -17.00
N LEU A 417 5.63 -24.02 -16.23
CA LEU A 417 4.94 -25.20 -16.73
C LEU A 417 3.89 -24.86 -17.79
N VAL A 418 3.14 -23.76 -17.59
CA VAL A 418 2.17 -23.27 -18.58
C VAL A 418 2.86 -22.91 -19.90
N PHE A 419 3.95 -22.15 -19.87
CA PHE A 419 4.71 -21.84 -21.09
C PHE A 419 5.35 -23.08 -21.73
N ALA A 420 5.84 -24.02 -20.93
CA ALA A 420 6.37 -25.30 -21.43
C ALA A 420 5.28 -26.11 -22.13
N LYS A 421 4.08 -26.14 -21.60
CA LYS A 421 2.92 -26.82 -22.24
C LYS A 421 2.52 -26.15 -23.55
N LEU A 422 2.43 -24.83 -23.57
CA LEU A 422 2.09 -24.05 -24.76
C LEU A 422 3.13 -24.20 -25.88
N SER A 423 4.41 -24.37 -25.52
CA SER A 423 5.51 -24.62 -26.47
C SER A 423 5.67 -26.10 -26.85
N GLY A 424 4.82 -27.01 -26.34
CA GLY A 424 4.88 -28.46 -26.60
C GLY A 424 6.06 -29.19 -25.93
N ARG A 425 6.69 -28.58 -24.92
CA ARG A 425 7.82 -29.15 -24.18
C ARG A 425 7.40 -29.93 -22.93
N LEU A 426 6.16 -29.77 -22.48
CA LEU A 426 5.54 -30.49 -21.35
C LEU A 426 4.49 -31.47 -21.92
N ASP A 427 4.82 -32.76 -21.89
CA ASP A 427 3.88 -33.82 -22.22
C ASP A 427 3.04 -34.24 -20.98
N ALA A 428 2.02 -35.08 -21.20
CA ALA A 428 1.09 -35.50 -20.15
C ALA A 428 1.77 -36.25 -19.00
N GLU A 429 2.84 -37.01 -19.26
CA GLU A 429 3.57 -37.75 -18.24
C GLU A 429 4.37 -36.79 -17.34
N LYS A 430 5.06 -35.84 -17.93
CA LYS A 430 5.79 -34.79 -17.18
C LYS A 430 4.86 -33.85 -16.43
N GLU A 431 3.66 -33.55 -17.01
CA GLU A 431 2.64 -32.78 -16.30
C GLU A 431 2.13 -33.52 -15.06
N ALA A 432 1.83 -34.80 -15.17
CA ALA A 432 1.41 -35.62 -14.04
C ALA A 432 2.51 -35.71 -12.96
N GLN A 433 3.77 -35.83 -13.36
CA GLN A 433 4.89 -35.82 -12.45
C GLN A 433 5.09 -34.46 -11.76
N ALA A 434 4.83 -33.35 -12.46
CA ALA A 434 4.96 -32.00 -11.89
C ALA A 434 3.82 -31.68 -10.89
N LEU A 435 2.68 -32.34 -10.99
CA LEU A 435 1.52 -32.19 -10.09
C LEU A 435 1.52 -33.16 -8.90
N SER A 436 2.40 -34.18 -8.90
CA SER A 436 2.56 -35.14 -7.80
C SER A 436 3.53 -34.66 -6.72
#